data_be5d362996db87247211e67331dadd4b
#
_entry.id   be5d362996db87247211e67331dadd4b
#
_cell.length_a   1.000
_cell.length_b   1.000
_cell.length_c   1.000
_cell.angle_alpha   90.00
_cell.angle_beta   90.00
_cell.angle_gamma   90.00
#
_symmetry.space_group_name_H-M   'P 1'
#
loop_
_entity.id
_entity.type
_entity.pdbx_description
1 polymer ?
#
loop_
_entity_poly.entity_id
_entity_poly.type
_entity_poly.pdbx_seq_one_letter_code
_entity_poly.pdbx_strand_id
1 'polypeptide(L)'
;MIRTTRPSSRARGSFGFRISDFGLRICPSLLGLLFWLLPIGGCARGEVVFETTSAYHNIQVTDENGLRTLRFDATTQSRMNLTNPLTGHFEYTEMFHVIWLWNAKLTNVLMVGLGGASTQRAFEHDYPGLQIDTVEIDPAVRRVATEYFQFKESPRQRVHVEDGRVFLRRSPKRFDAILMDAYTETRYGGFIPQHLATQEFFQLAAAHLTANGVLAYNVMGNLRGWRADLLGAMHKTLKTVFPQVYLFPCTTSQNVILIATKSREKVSFSLLQQRADFLINQDKVTLPAFRTRLNAFRAEAPPTAARAPLLTDDFAPVEGLVSGAGGSGGKGGAR
;
A
#
# COMPACT_ATOMS: atom_id res chain seq x y z
N MET A 1 10.44 33.21 -59.34
CA MET A 1 10.32 32.61 -60.72
C MET A 1 9.48 31.35 -60.55
N ILE A 2 8.29 31.43 -61.04
CA ILE A 2 7.57 30.62 -62.05
C ILE A 2 6.97 29.34 -61.45
N ARG A 3 5.70 29.38 -61.24
CA ARG A 3 4.40 29.06 -61.91
C ARG A 3 3.97 27.62 -61.66
N THR A 4 2.88 27.43 -60.94
CA THR A 4 1.48 27.18 -61.36
C THR A 4 1.26 26.01 -62.32
N THR A 5 0.38 25.05 -61.97
CA THR A 5 -1.00 24.98 -62.52
C THR A 5 -1.75 23.76 -62.02
N ARG A 6 -3.02 23.98 -61.61
CA ARG A 6 -4.14 23.01 -61.71
C ARG A 6 -4.68 23.04 -63.17
N PRO A 7 -5.41 22.06 -63.66
CA PRO A 7 -6.87 21.98 -63.52
C PRO A 7 -7.44 20.56 -63.49
N SER A 8 -8.65 20.33 -62.88
CA SER A 8 -10.06 20.21 -63.36
C SER A 8 -10.32 18.98 -64.27
N SER A 9 -11.32 18.18 -64.21
CA SER A 9 -12.75 18.24 -63.94
C SER A 9 -13.41 16.89 -64.34
N ARG A 10 -14.52 16.57 -63.66
CA ARG A 10 -15.77 15.88 -64.13
C ARG A 10 -15.66 14.57 -64.93
N ALA A 11 -16.40 13.51 -64.45
CA ALA A 11 -17.61 13.08 -65.14
C ALA A 11 -18.39 12.05 -64.28
N ARG A 12 -19.72 12.27 -64.27
CA ARG A 12 -20.77 11.39 -63.75
C ARG A 12 -21.00 10.23 -64.75
N GLY A 13 -21.31 9.04 -64.22
CA GLY A 13 -21.85 7.96 -65.00
C GLY A 13 -22.76 7.08 -64.13
N SER A 14 -24.08 7.31 -64.14
CA SER A 14 -25.11 6.45 -63.63
C SER A 14 -25.33 5.27 -64.56
N PHE A 15 -25.26 4.06 -64.05
CA PHE A 15 -25.87 2.88 -64.73
C PHE A 15 -26.76 2.15 -63.74
N GLY A 16 -28.05 2.21 -64.01
CA GLY A 16 -29.05 1.39 -63.36
C GLY A 16 -29.07 0.01 -64.01
N PHE A 17 -29.15 -1.04 -63.19
CA PHE A 17 -29.55 -2.36 -63.64
C PHE A 17 -30.81 -2.78 -62.89
N ARG A 18 -31.82 -3.13 -63.66
CA ARG A 18 -33.09 -3.70 -63.22
C ARG A 18 -32.91 -5.18 -62.89
N ILE A 19 -33.45 -5.61 -61.80
CA ILE A 19 -33.62 -7.01 -61.39
C ILE A 19 -34.85 -7.55 -62.04
N SER A 20 -34.70 -8.60 -62.82
CA SER A 20 -35.80 -9.46 -63.24
C SER A 20 -35.76 -10.78 -62.48
N ASP A 21 -36.88 -11.14 -61.96
CA ASP A 21 -37.35 -12.35 -61.29
C ASP A 21 -36.65 -13.67 -61.62
N PHE A 22 -36.17 -14.32 -60.57
CA PHE A 22 -36.14 -15.79 -60.51
C PHE A 22 -36.67 -16.25 -59.15
N GLY A 23 -37.86 -16.76 -59.13
CA GLY A 23 -38.47 -17.38 -57.98
C GLY A 23 -37.80 -18.71 -57.65
N LEU A 24 -37.28 -18.80 -56.44
CA LEU A 24 -36.93 -20.08 -55.80
C LEU A 24 -37.72 -20.21 -54.52
N ARG A 25 -38.77 -21.08 -54.55
CA ARG A 25 -39.49 -21.48 -53.36
C ARG A 25 -38.59 -22.36 -52.51
N ILE A 26 -38.12 -21.89 -51.38
CA ILE A 26 -37.48 -22.67 -50.33
C ILE A 26 -38.48 -22.99 -49.25
N CYS A 27 -38.69 -24.28 -49.01
CA CYS A 27 -39.58 -24.88 -48.03
C CYS A 27 -39.14 -24.47 -46.59
N PRO A 28 -40.07 -24.06 -45.71
CA PRO A 28 -39.69 -23.71 -44.32
C PRO A 28 -39.79 -24.96 -43.42
N SER A 29 -38.77 -25.77 -43.40
CA SER A 29 -38.63 -26.80 -42.37
C SER A 29 -37.21 -27.26 -42.33
N LEU A 30 -36.47 -26.76 -41.31
CA LEU A 30 -35.21 -27.17 -40.75
C LEU A 30 -34.23 -26.00 -40.56
N LEU A 31 -34.68 -24.96 -39.81
CA LEU A 31 -33.73 -24.13 -39.06
C LEU A 31 -33.67 -24.68 -37.64
N GLY A 32 -32.84 -25.72 -37.49
CA GLY A 32 -32.40 -26.17 -36.19
C GLY A 32 -31.63 -25.04 -35.50
N LEU A 33 -32.17 -24.59 -34.36
CA LEU A 33 -31.52 -23.71 -33.44
C LEU A 33 -30.18 -24.30 -32.99
N LEU A 34 -29.09 -23.99 -33.70
CA LEU A 34 -27.76 -24.07 -33.11
C LEU A 34 -27.55 -22.77 -32.30
N PHE A 35 -28.12 -22.72 -31.12
CA PHE A 35 -27.66 -21.81 -30.08
C PHE A 35 -26.25 -22.24 -29.70
N TRP A 36 -25.28 -21.61 -30.30
CA TRP A 36 -23.93 -21.62 -29.75
C TRP A 36 -24.03 -21.07 -28.33
N LEU A 37 -23.98 -21.95 -27.33
CA LEU A 37 -23.60 -21.63 -25.97
C LEU A 37 -22.18 -21.09 -26.04
N LEU A 38 -22.03 -19.80 -26.36
CA LEU A 38 -20.83 -19.07 -25.96
C LEU A 38 -20.78 -19.20 -24.44
N PRO A 39 -19.70 -19.73 -23.86
CA PRO A 39 -19.54 -19.62 -22.42
C PRO A 39 -19.55 -18.11 -22.15
N ILE A 40 -20.61 -17.66 -21.49
CA ILE A 40 -20.59 -16.35 -20.83
C ILE A 40 -19.38 -16.49 -19.91
N GLY A 41 -18.26 -15.85 -20.29
CA GLY A 41 -17.10 -15.77 -19.48
C GLY A 41 -17.52 -15.11 -18.18
N GLY A 42 -17.92 -15.95 -17.23
CA GLY A 42 -18.11 -15.53 -15.86
C GLY A 42 -16.78 -14.90 -15.46
N CYS A 43 -16.81 -13.65 -15.05
CA CYS A 43 -15.70 -13.04 -14.35
C CYS A 43 -15.32 -14.05 -13.26
N ALA A 44 -14.20 -14.75 -13.44
CA ALA A 44 -13.73 -15.73 -12.48
C ALA A 44 -13.52 -14.96 -11.17
N ARG A 45 -14.51 -15.02 -10.29
CA ARG A 45 -14.30 -14.58 -8.90
C ARG A 45 -13.34 -15.58 -8.31
N GLY A 46 -12.25 -15.07 -7.72
CA GLY A 46 -11.30 -15.92 -7.02
C GLY A 46 -12.02 -16.88 -6.07
N GLU A 47 -11.52 -18.10 -5.95
CA GLU A 47 -12.05 -19.10 -5.02
C GLU A 47 -11.90 -18.60 -3.59
N VAL A 48 -13.01 -18.55 -2.84
CA VAL A 48 -12.98 -18.24 -1.40
C VAL A 48 -12.50 -19.48 -0.66
N VAL A 49 -11.28 -19.43 -0.14
CA VAL A 49 -10.67 -20.56 0.59
C VAL A 49 -10.92 -20.47 2.09
N PHE A 50 -11.24 -19.27 2.61
CA PHE A 50 -11.59 -19.05 4.00
C PHE A 50 -12.36 -17.74 4.19
N GLU A 51 -13.32 -17.76 5.14
CA GLU A 51 -14.05 -16.57 5.55
C GLU A 51 -14.42 -16.68 7.04
N THR A 52 -14.33 -15.55 7.75
CA THR A 52 -14.73 -15.43 9.15
C THR A 52 -15.00 -13.98 9.53
N THR A 53 -15.72 -13.78 10.63
CA THR A 53 -15.92 -12.45 11.25
C THR A 53 -15.23 -12.44 12.60
N SER A 54 -14.44 -11.42 12.85
CA SER A 54 -13.83 -11.13 14.15
C SER A 54 -14.51 -9.94 14.82
N ALA A 55 -13.99 -9.51 15.97
CA ALA A 55 -14.43 -8.27 16.62
C ALA A 55 -14.03 -7.00 15.83
N TYR A 56 -13.13 -7.12 14.84
CA TYR A 56 -12.53 -6.00 14.11
C TYR A 56 -12.91 -5.99 12.63
N HIS A 57 -13.02 -7.16 11.98
CA HIS A 57 -13.15 -7.27 10.52
C HIS A 57 -13.98 -8.46 10.08
N ASN A 58 -14.60 -8.36 8.90
CA ASN A 58 -14.95 -9.50 8.10
C ASN A 58 -13.72 -9.90 7.29
N ILE A 59 -13.16 -11.06 7.58
CA ILE A 59 -11.90 -11.55 7.02
C ILE A 59 -12.21 -12.56 5.93
N GLN A 60 -11.68 -12.35 4.73
CA GLN A 60 -11.82 -13.28 3.61
C GLN A 60 -10.45 -13.56 3.00
N VAL A 61 -10.20 -14.85 2.69
CA VAL A 61 -9.04 -15.29 1.93
C VAL A 61 -9.51 -15.88 0.61
N THR A 62 -8.96 -15.40 -0.49
CA THR A 62 -9.31 -15.87 -1.84
C THR A 62 -8.06 -16.27 -2.62
N ASP A 63 -8.18 -17.30 -3.46
CA ASP A 63 -7.14 -17.71 -4.41
C ASP A 63 -7.61 -17.41 -5.84
N GLU A 64 -6.77 -16.73 -6.60
CA GLU A 64 -7.01 -16.41 -7.99
C GLU A 64 -5.71 -16.29 -8.76
N ASN A 65 -5.60 -16.98 -9.89
CA ASN A 65 -4.43 -16.93 -10.78
C ASN A 65 -3.08 -17.14 -10.07
N GLY A 66 -3.03 -18.05 -9.10
CA GLY A 66 -1.82 -18.35 -8.32
C GLY A 66 -1.48 -17.31 -7.26
N LEU A 67 -2.34 -16.33 -7.02
CA LEU A 67 -2.22 -15.34 -5.95
C LEU A 67 -3.26 -15.60 -4.87
N ARG A 68 -2.81 -15.64 -3.63
CA ARG A 68 -3.66 -15.61 -2.44
C ARG A 68 -3.80 -14.18 -1.96
N THR A 69 -5.04 -13.78 -1.69
CA THR A 69 -5.40 -12.43 -1.28
C THR A 69 -6.11 -12.45 0.07
N LEU A 70 -5.66 -11.63 1.01
CA LEU A 70 -6.36 -11.34 2.26
C LEU A 70 -7.17 -10.06 2.08
N ARG A 71 -8.44 -10.12 2.48
CA ARG A 71 -9.34 -8.98 2.51
C ARG A 71 -9.89 -8.76 3.90
N PHE A 72 -10.00 -7.49 4.27
CA PHE A 72 -10.82 -7.05 5.38
C PHE A 72 -11.99 -6.24 4.81
N ASP A 73 -13.21 -6.69 5.09
CA ASP A 73 -14.41 -6.10 4.52
C ASP A 73 -14.31 -5.97 2.99
N ALA A 74 -14.28 -4.75 2.44
CA ALA A 74 -14.20 -4.51 1.01
C ALA A 74 -12.78 -4.29 0.48
N THR A 75 -11.75 -4.21 1.36
CA THR A 75 -10.39 -3.81 0.96
C THR A 75 -9.40 -4.96 0.98
N THR A 76 -8.46 -4.93 0.04
CA THR A 76 -7.36 -5.89 -0.02
C THR A 76 -6.24 -5.43 0.92
N GLN A 77 -5.88 -6.29 1.87
CA GLN A 77 -4.85 -6.03 2.88
C GLN A 77 -3.49 -6.61 2.51
N SER A 78 -3.49 -7.83 1.99
CA SER A 78 -2.24 -8.51 1.64
C SER A 78 -2.44 -9.43 0.43
N ARG A 79 -1.34 -9.69 -0.26
CA ARG A 79 -1.27 -10.70 -1.34
C ARG A 79 -0.01 -11.52 -1.19
N MET A 80 -0.06 -12.74 -1.68
CA MET A 80 1.05 -13.68 -1.67
C MET A 80 0.95 -14.60 -2.90
N ASN A 81 2.05 -14.81 -3.59
CA ASN A 81 2.13 -15.83 -4.64
C ASN A 81 2.19 -17.22 -3.99
N LEU A 82 1.35 -18.15 -4.45
CA LEU A 82 1.23 -19.49 -3.87
C LEU A 82 2.47 -20.35 -4.10
N THR A 83 3.20 -20.12 -5.19
CA THR A 83 4.41 -20.89 -5.52
C THR A 83 5.69 -20.25 -4.97
N ASN A 84 5.68 -18.93 -4.73
CA ASN A 84 6.80 -18.22 -4.10
C ASN A 84 6.26 -17.19 -3.09
N PRO A 85 6.15 -17.54 -1.80
CA PRO A 85 5.55 -16.71 -0.76
C PRO A 85 6.25 -15.36 -0.51
N LEU A 86 7.47 -15.19 -1.00
CA LEU A 86 8.24 -13.94 -0.91
C LEU A 86 7.89 -12.95 -2.03
N THR A 87 6.95 -13.29 -2.91
CA THR A 87 6.52 -12.47 -4.04
C THR A 87 5.00 -12.27 -4.06
N GLY A 88 4.52 -11.41 -4.96
CA GLY A 88 3.08 -11.14 -5.13
C GLY A 88 2.52 -10.10 -4.15
N HIS A 89 3.31 -9.65 -3.17
CA HIS A 89 2.95 -8.64 -2.19
C HIS A 89 2.85 -7.23 -2.81
N PHE A 90 2.39 -6.26 -2.03
CA PHE A 90 2.34 -4.86 -2.45
C PHE A 90 3.73 -4.21 -2.36
N GLU A 91 4.00 -3.27 -3.26
CA GLU A 91 5.27 -2.53 -3.34
C GLU A 91 5.70 -1.90 -2.02
N TYR A 92 4.75 -1.37 -1.24
CA TYR A 92 5.06 -0.65 -0.01
C TYR A 92 5.77 -1.53 1.03
N THR A 93 5.54 -2.85 1.03
CA THR A 93 6.21 -3.77 1.95
C THR A 93 7.72 -3.83 1.70
N GLU A 94 8.15 -3.68 0.45
CA GLU A 94 9.56 -3.56 0.09
C GLU A 94 10.17 -2.21 0.50
N MET A 95 9.37 -1.14 0.58
CA MET A 95 9.84 0.16 1.07
C MET A 95 10.28 0.12 2.53
N PHE A 96 9.79 -0.82 3.36
CA PHE A 96 10.27 -0.97 4.73
C PHE A 96 11.75 -1.37 4.82
N HIS A 97 12.32 -1.99 3.79
CA HIS A 97 13.76 -2.30 3.76
C HIS A 97 14.65 -1.05 3.75
N VAL A 98 14.14 0.14 3.40
CA VAL A 98 14.96 1.37 3.40
C VAL A 98 15.43 1.79 4.79
N ILE A 99 14.86 1.25 5.89
CA ILE A 99 15.29 1.54 7.25
C ILE A 99 16.79 1.24 7.48
N TRP A 100 17.35 0.26 6.76
CA TRP A 100 18.78 -0.05 6.80
C TRP A 100 19.67 1.11 6.34
N LEU A 101 19.16 2.06 5.56
CA LEU A 101 19.90 3.26 5.16
C LEU A 101 20.24 4.19 6.34
N TRP A 102 19.47 4.11 7.42
CA TRP A 102 19.70 4.91 8.64
C TRP A 102 20.42 4.13 9.74
N ASN A 103 20.24 2.82 9.79
CA ASN A 103 20.93 1.96 10.76
C ASN A 103 21.32 0.64 10.11
N ALA A 104 22.59 0.51 9.73
CA ALA A 104 23.14 -0.71 9.12
C ALA A 104 23.33 -1.88 10.11
N LYS A 105 23.00 -1.69 11.39
CA LYS A 105 23.18 -2.66 12.47
C LYS A 105 21.88 -2.94 13.22
N LEU A 106 20.78 -3.09 12.46
CA LEU A 106 19.50 -3.46 13.05
C LEU A 106 19.58 -4.86 13.65
N THR A 107 19.16 -4.99 14.89
CA THR A 107 19.14 -6.26 15.64
C THR A 107 17.74 -6.60 16.14
N ASN A 108 16.89 -5.59 16.39
CA ASN A 108 15.52 -5.80 16.85
C ASN A 108 14.56 -4.77 16.25
N VAL A 109 13.45 -5.26 15.75
CA VAL A 109 12.43 -4.47 15.08
C VAL A 109 11.06 -4.79 15.70
N LEU A 110 10.26 -3.75 15.92
CA LEU A 110 8.85 -3.86 16.21
C LEU A 110 8.05 -3.61 14.94
N MET A 111 7.09 -4.48 14.63
CA MET A 111 6.11 -4.28 13.58
C MET A 111 4.71 -4.18 14.19
N VAL A 112 3.98 -3.11 13.92
CA VAL A 112 2.59 -2.91 14.37
C VAL A 112 1.68 -3.13 13.17
N GLY A 113 0.91 -4.22 13.23
CA GLY A 113 0.14 -4.81 12.14
C GLY A 113 0.81 -6.07 11.57
N LEU A 114 0.01 -7.08 11.27
CA LEU A 114 0.46 -8.37 10.71
C LEU A 114 -0.09 -8.60 9.31
N GLY A 115 -1.40 -8.48 9.15
CA GLY A 115 -2.08 -8.82 7.90
C GLY A 115 -1.72 -10.21 7.42
N GLY A 116 -1.33 -10.35 6.15
CA GLY A 116 -0.80 -11.60 5.58
C GLY A 116 0.70 -11.79 5.80
N ALA A 117 1.33 -11.07 6.72
CA ALA A 117 2.72 -11.17 7.14
C ALA A 117 3.77 -11.05 6.02
N SER A 118 3.52 -10.24 4.99
CA SER A 118 4.46 -10.09 3.86
C SER A 118 5.81 -9.54 4.29
N THR A 119 5.83 -8.46 5.07
CA THR A 119 7.06 -7.83 5.56
C THR A 119 7.78 -8.76 6.55
N GLN A 120 7.03 -9.41 7.44
CA GLN A 120 7.59 -10.33 8.44
C GLN A 120 8.30 -11.50 7.79
N ARG A 121 7.67 -12.15 6.78
CA ARG A 121 8.32 -13.25 6.03
C ARG A 121 9.57 -12.81 5.29
N ALA A 122 9.50 -11.65 4.60
CA ALA A 122 10.66 -11.12 3.89
C ALA A 122 11.81 -10.83 4.86
N PHE A 123 11.53 -10.17 6.00
CA PHE A 123 12.57 -9.82 6.98
C PHE A 123 13.15 -11.05 7.68
N GLU A 124 12.35 -12.06 7.99
CA GLU A 124 12.86 -13.31 8.56
C GLU A 124 13.79 -14.05 7.60
N HIS A 125 13.46 -14.03 6.30
CA HIS A 125 14.27 -14.64 5.25
C HIS A 125 15.54 -13.84 4.98
N ASP A 126 15.44 -12.52 4.78
CA ASP A 126 16.53 -11.69 4.30
C ASP A 126 17.52 -11.30 5.42
N TYR A 127 17.07 -11.31 6.69
CA TYR A 127 17.85 -10.83 7.83
C TYR A 127 17.90 -11.86 8.96
N PRO A 128 18.69 -12.95 8.82
CA PRO A 128 18.67 -14.08 9.76
C PRO A 128 19.13 -13.73 11.19
N GLY A 129 19.79 -12.58 11.38
CA GLY A 129 20.20 -12.07 12.72
C GLY A 129 19.17 -11.18 13.41
N LEU A 130 18.05 -10.84 12.72
CA LEU A 130 17.06 -9.90 13.21
C LEU A 130 16.08 -10.55 14.18
N GLN A 131 15.79 -9.87 15.30
CA GLN A 131 14.67 -10.18 16.18
C GLN A 131 13.45 -9.33 15.78
N ILE A 132 12.31 -9.97 15.62
CA ILE A 132 11.09 -9.33 15.16
C ILE A 132 9.99 -9.56 16.19
N ASP A 133 9.54 -8.50 16.86
CA ASP A 133 8.31 -8.51 17.61
C ASP A 133 7.20 -7.91 16.69
N THR A 134 6.10 -8.62 16.51
CA THR A 134 4.94 -8.11 15.78
C THR A 134 3.78 -7.97 16.77
N VAL A 135 3.07 -6.85 16.68
CA VAL A 135 1.86 -6.62 17.47
C VAL A 135 0.66 -6.58 16.52
N GLU A 136 -0.31 -7.44 16.77
CA GLU A 136 -1.54 -7.55 16.00
C GLU A 136 -2.73 -7.55 16.97
N ILE A 137 -3.70 -6.69 16.72
CA ILE A 137 -4.84 -6.54 17.63
C ILE A 137 -5.85 -7.67 17.48
N ASP A 138 -5.95 -8.25 16.28
CA ASP A 138 -6.96 -9.27 15.97
C ASP A 138 -6.36 -10.69 16.01
N PRO A 139 -6.74 -11.53 16.99
CA PRO A 139 -6.28 -12.92 17.04
C PRO A 139 -6.69 -13.75 15.82
N ALA A 140 -7.76 -13.36 15.10
CA ALA A 140 -8.17 -14.05 13.88
C ALA A 140 -7.19 -13.77 12.75
N VAL A 141 -6.64 -12.56 12.65
CA VAL A 141 -5.59 -12.20 11.67
C VAL A 141 -4.32 -13.01 11.92
N ARG A 142 -3.88 -13.16 13.19
CA ARG A 142 -2.74 -14.04 13.53
C ARG A 142 -2.96 -15.47 13.05
N ARG A 143 -4.16 -16.03 13.29
CA ARG A 143 -4.53 -17.39 12.84
C ARG A 143 -4.48 -17.47 11.31
N VAL A 144 -5.10 -16.53 10.61
CA VAL A 144 -5.14 -16.49 9.14
C VAL A 144 -3.74 -16.38 8.53
N ALA A 145 -2.87 -15.54 9.08
CA ALA A 145 -1.48 -15.42 8.65
C ALA A 145 -0.75 -16.77 8.75
N THR A 146 -0.94 -17.49 9.85
CA THR A 146 -0.30 -18.78 10.10
C THR A 146 -0.86 -19.89 9.20
N GLU A 147 -2.19 -20.00 9.09
CA GLU A 147 -2.85 -21.12 8.38
C GLU A 147 -2.83 -20.91 6.86
N TYR A 148 -2.94 -19.68 6.38
CA TYR A 148 -3.15 -19.40 4.96
C TYR A 148 -1.98 -18.66 4.29
N PHE A 149 -1.18 -17.87 5.01
CA PHE A 149 -0.12 -17.04 4.43
C PHE A 149 1.30 -17.52 4.75
N GLN A 150 1.46 -18.79 5.16
CA GLN A 150 2.75 -19.42 5.42
C GLN A 150 3.61 -18.64 6.46
N PHE A 151 2.97 -17.84 7.29
CA PHE A 151 3.65 -17.18 8.40
C PHE A 151 3.96 -18.20 9.49
N LYS A 152 5.17 -18.14 10.06
CA LYS A 152 5.60 -19.00 11.15
C LYS A 152 6.25 -18.17 12.24
N GLU A 153 5.78 -18.34 13.46
CA GLU A 153 6.50 -17.82 14.60
C GLU A 153 7.77 -18.66 14.86
N SER A 154 8.80 -18.01 15.36
CA SER A 154 10.08 -18.62 15.68
C SER A 154 10.66 -17.96 16.95
N PRO A 155 11.77 -18.45 17.51
CA PRO A 155 12.45 -17.74 18.59
C PRO A 155 12.83 -16.29 18.25
N ARG A 156 12.99 -15.98 16.95
CA ARG A 156 13.32 -14.64 16.45
C ARG A 156 12.11 -13.82 15.98
N GLN A 157 10.95 -14.44 15.77
CA GLN A 157 9.75 -13.80 15.22
C GLN A 157 8.53 -14.17 16.06
N ARG A 158 8.04 -13.23 16.85
CA ARG A 158 6.96 -13.43 17.81
C ARG A 158 5.79 -12.49 17.53
N VAL A 159 4.57 -12.97 17.71
CA VAL A 159 3.35 -12.17 17.61
C VAL A 159 2.73 -11.98 19.00
N HIS A 160 2.49 -10.72 19.33
CA HIS A 160 1.78 -10.29 20.54
C HIS A 160 0.37 -9.85 20.13
N VAL A 161 -0.66 -10.49 20.70
CA VAL A 161 -2.07 -10.15 20.39
C VAL A 161 -2.52 -9.08 21.36
N GLU A 162 -2.32 -7.82 21.00
CA GLU A 162 -2.77 -6.66 21.77
C GLU A 162 -2.73 -5.38 20.91
N ASP A 163 -3.19 -4.26 21.46
CA ASP A 163 -3.08 -2.95 20.82
C ASP A 163 -1.63 -2.46 20.79
N GLY A 164 -1.18 -1.90 19.65
CA GLY A 164 0.21 -1.47 19.45
C GLY A 164 0.69 -0.38 20.41
N ARG A 165 -0.19 0.56 20.79
CA ARG A 165 0.14 1.62 21.75
C ARG A 165 0.20 1.08 23.18
N VAL A 166 -0.67 0.14 23.52
CA VAL A 166 -0.65 -0.56 24.82
C VAL A 166 0.61 -1.38 24.97
N PHE A 167 0.98 -2.13 23.93
CA PHE A 167 2.24 -2.89 23.91
C PHE A 167 3.45 -1.99 24.17
N LEU A 168 3.59 -0.87 23.46
CA LEU A 168 4.69 0.06 23.66
C LEU A 168 4.72 0.63 25.08
N ARG A 169 3.57 1.02 25.66
CA ARG A 169 3.51 1.53 27.04
C ARG A 169 4.00 0.54 28.09
N ARG A 170 3.83 -0.76 27.84
CA ARG A 170 4.17 -1.85 28.77
C ARG A 170 5.53 -2.47 28.51
N SER A 171 6.07 -2.26 27.30
CA SER A 171 7.33 -2.87 26.89
C SER A 171 8.54 -2.19 27.56
N PRO A 172 9.44 -2.94 28.19
CA PRO A 172 10.73 -2.39 28.64
C PRO A 172 11.75 -2.27 27.49
N LYS A 173 11.44 -2.80 26.29
CA LYS A 173 12.36 -2.91 25.17
C LYS A 173 12.52 -1.57 24.44
N ARG A 174 13.71 -1.38 23.86
CA ARG A 174 13.94 -0.36 22.83
C ARG A 174 14.23 -1.07 21.51
N PHE A 175 13.76 -0.49 20.42
CA PHE A 175 13.84 -1.07 19.08
C PHE A 175 14.76 -0.24 18.19
N ASP A 176 15.45 -0.90 17.27
CA ASP A 176 16.26 -0.23 16.25
C ASP A 176 15.39 0.30 15.12
N ALA A 177 14.21 -0.31 14.91
CA ALA A 177 13.18 0.25 14.07
C ALA A 177 11.79 -0.12 14.61
N ILE A 178 10.83 0.80 14.41
CA ILE A 178 9.40 0.55 14.60
C ILE A 178 8.72 0.76 13.26
N LEU A 179 8.05 -0.28 12.75
CA LEU A 179 7.31 -0.26 11.50
C LEU A 179 5.81 -0.21 11.80
N MET A 180 5.13 0.80 11.27
CA MET A 180 3.71 1.01 11.47
C MET A 180 2.95 0.66 10.18
N ASP A 181 2.17 -0.40 10.23
CA ASP A 181 1.35 -0.89 9.12
C ASP A 181 -0.01 -1.37 9.64
N ALA A 182 -0.60 -0.61 10.57
CA ALA A 182 -1.88 -0.89 11.19
C ALA A 182 -2.98 -0.01 10.59
N TYR A 183 -4.05 -0.66 10.13
CA TYR A 183 -5.23 -0.01 9.57
C TYR A 183 -6.48 -0.59 10.21
N THR A 184 -7.52 0.23 10.29
CA THR A 184 -8.88 -0.18 10.60
C THR A 184 -9.79 0.15 9.43
N GLU A 185 -10.89 -0.57 9.30
CA GLU A 185 -11.82 -0.41 8.19
C GLU A 185 -13.13 0.25 8.65
N THR A 186 -13.66 1.07 7.77
CA THR A 186 -15.04 1.55 7.85
C THR A 186 -15.70 1.44 6.48
N ARG A 187 -16.99 1.76 6.41
CA ARG A 187 -17.72 1.90 5.13
C ARG A 187 -17.07 2.86 4.12
N TYR A 188 -16.14 3.69 4.55
CA TYR A 188 -15.39 4.65 3.72
C TYR A 188 -13.99 4.15 3.34
N GLY A 189 -13.66 2.90 3.65
CA GLY A 189 -12.35 2.27 3.43
C GLY A 189 -11.43 2.34 4.63
N GLY A 190 -10.20 1.82 4.45
CA GLY A 190 -9.19 1.74 5.49
C GLY A 190 -8.64 3.10 5.90
N PHE A 191 -8.41 3.29 7.19
CA PHE A 191 -7.73 4.46 7.74
C PHE A 191 -6.84 4.08 8.93
N ILE A 192 -5.93 4.96 9.26
CA ILE A 192 -5.02 4.79 10.40
C ILE A 192 -5.83 4.95 11.70
N PRO A 193 -5.72 4.02 12.68
CA PRO A 193 -6.34 4.21 13.99
C PRO A 193 -5.88 5.54 14.63
N GLN A 194 -6.82 6.37 15.06
CA GLN A 194 -6.56 7.73 15.54
C GLN A 194 -5.46 7.78 16.61
N HIS A 195 -5.54 6.89 17.59
CA HIS A 195 -4.61 6.81 18.73
C HIS A 195 -3.17 6.37 18.33
N LEU A 196 -2.95 5.93 17.08
CA LEU A 196 -1.63 5.60 16.52
C LEU A 196 -1.09 6.71 15.60
N ALA A 197 -1.82 7.83 15.44
CA ALA A 197 -1.47 8.94 14.56
C ALA A 197 -1.12 10.25 15.31
N THR A 198 -1.17 10.25 16.64
CA THR A 198 -1.07 11.44 17.47
C THR A 198 0.38 11.78 17.86
N GLN A 199 0.60 13.04 18.21
CA GLN A 199 1.89 13.50 18.71
C GLN A 199 2.35 12.69 19.93
N GLU A 200 1.43 12.39 20.85
CA GLU A 200 1.69 11.63 22.07
C GLU A 200 2.10 10.18 21.75
N PHE A 201 1.47 9.57 20.75
CA PHE A 201 1.90 8.27 20.27
C PHE A 201 3.31 8.33 19.67
N PHE A 202 3.63 9.35 18.88
CA PHE A 202 4.97 9.49 18.29
C PHE A 202 6.04 9.77 19.34
N GLN A 203 5.72 10.50 20.42
CA GLN A 203 6.61 10.67 21.58
C GLN A 203 6.87 9.32 22.25
N LEU A 204 5.83 8.51 22.46
CA LEU A 204 5.95 7.16 23.00
C LEU A 204 6.83 6.28 22.09
N ALA A 205 6.58 6.27 20.79
CA ALA A 205 7.39 5.53 19.82
C ALA A 205 8.86 5.99 19.84
N ALA A 206 9.12 7.29 19.85
CA ALA A 206 10.47 7.86 19.94
C ALA A 206 11.20 7.47 21.23
N ALA A 207 10.48 7.37 22.36
CA ALA A 207 11.05 6.91 23.64
C ALA A 207 11.47 5.44 23.59
N HIS A 208 10.79 4.61 22.76
CA HIS A 208 11.09 3.19 22.58
C HIS A 208 12.06 2.91 21.41
N LEU A 209 12.52 3.92 20.70
CA LEU A 209 13.61 3.78 19.74
C LEU A 209 14.98 3.91 20.39
N THR A 210 15.95 3.13 19.91
CA THR A 210 17.37 3.31 20.23
C THR A 210 17.87 4.68 19.75
N ALA A 211 19.09 5.07 20.09
CA ALA A 211 19.63 6.37 19.69
C ALA A 211 19.63 6.59 18.16
N ASN A 212 19.94 5.53 17.40
CA ASN A 212 19.96 5.51 15.94
C ASN A 212 18.69 4.87 15.35
N GLY A 213 17.66 4.70 16.17
CA GLY A 213 16.43 4.04 15.77
C GLY A 213 15.60 4.89 14.82
N VAL A 214 14.80 4.22 13.97
CA VAL A 214 13.93 4.83 12.99
C VAL A 214 12.50 4.38 13.17
N LEU A 215 11.56 5.29 12.94
CA LEU A 215 10.15 4.99 12.77
C LEU A 215 9.84 4.99 11.27
N ALA A 216 9.32 3.88 10.74
CA ALA A 216 8.81 3.77 9.39
C ALA A 216 7.29 3.65 9.44
N TYR A 217 6.56 4.57 8.81
CA TYR A 217 5.10 4.61 8.90
C TYR A 217 4.48 4.51 7.51
N ASN A 218 3.69 3.48 7.27
CA ASN A 218 2.90 3.35 6.05
C ASN A 218 1.67 4.27 6.12
N VAL A 219 1.52 5.16 5.15
CA VAL A 219 0.36 6.04 5.01
C VAL A 219 -0.26 5.80 3.64
N MET A 220 -1.51 5.31 3.62
CA MET A 220 -2.29 5.25 2.39
C MET A 220 -2.66 6.66 1.94
N GLY A 221 -2.12 7.08 0.80
CA GLY A 221 -2.34 8.41 0.23
C GLY A 221 -1.25 8.76 -0.78
N ASN A 222 -1.43 9.87 -1.47
CA ASN A 222 -0.50 10.39 -2.46
C ASN A 222 0.08 11.73 -2.00
N LEU A 223 1.18 12.16 -2.60
CA LEU A 223 1.77 13.48 -2.33
C LEU A 223 0.81 14.63 -2.69
N ARG A 224 -0.09 14.41 -3.65
CA ARG A 224 -1.13 15.35 -4.10
C ARG A 224 -2.41 14.58 -4.40
N GLY A 225 -3.56 15.23 -4.24
CA GLY A 225 -4.87 14.64 -4.52
C GLY A 225 -5.31 13.67 -3.43
N TRP A 226 -5.56 12.43 -3.78
CA TRP A 226 -6.17 11.45 -2.91
C TRP A 226 -5.41 11.29 -1.59
N ARG A 227 -6.09 11.53 -0.46
CA ARG A 227 -5.59 11.47 0.92
C ARG A 227 -4.32 12.30 1.19
N ALA A 228 -4.00 13.29 0.36
CA ALA A 228 -2.82 14.12 0.55
C ALA A 228 -2.86 14.93 1.86
N ASP A 229 -4.05 15.32 2.33
CA ASP A 229 -4.22 16.06 3.58
C ASP A 229 -3.90 15.18 4.81
N LEU A 230 -4.25 13.90 4.79
CA LEU A 230 -3.82 12.94 5.80
C LEU A 230 -2.28 12.80 5.82
N LEU A 231 -1.67 12.63 4.66
CA LEU A 231 -0.20 12.55 4.56
C LEU A 231 0.46 13.82 5.12
N GLY A 232 -0.09 15.01 4.81
CA GLY A 232 0.38 16.28 5.34
C GLY A 232 0.27 16.38 6.86
N ALA A 233 -0.85 15.94 7.44
CA ALA A 233 -1.06 15.93 8.88
C ALA A 233 -0.10 14.94 9.58
N MET A 234 0.06 13.73 9.06
CA MET A 234 1.00 12.74 9.57
C MET A 234 2.44 13.25 9.54
N HIS A 235 2.89 13.82 8.40
CA HIS A 235 4.22 14.42 8.30
C HIS A 235 4.41 15.56 9.30
N LYS A 236 3.47 16.50 9.38
CA LYS A 236 3.54 17.65 10.30
C LYS A 236 3.62 17.18 11.77
N THR A 237 2.80 16.21 12.14
CA THR A 237 2.77 15.67 13.50
C THR A 237 4.07 14.93 13.84
N LEU A 238 4.59 14.09 12.94
CA LEU A 238 5.89 13.45 13.11
C LEU A 238 7.02 14.46 13.29
N LYS A 239 7.00 15.59 12.56
CA LYS A 239 8.02 16.65 12.64
C LYS A 239 8.04 17.37 13.99
N THR A 240 6.99 17.30 14.80
CA THR A 240 7.02 17.85 16.17
C THR A 240 7.85 17.01 17.13
N VAL A 241 8.07 15.74 16.80
CA VAL A 241 8.78 14.78 17.65
C VAL A 241 10.13 14.39 17.07
N PHE A 242 10.21 14.21 15.76
CA PHE A 242 11.41 13.76 15.05
C PHE A 242 12.06 14.93 14.29
N PRO A 243 13.37 15.17 14.49
CA PRO A 243 14.10 16.23 13.78
C PRO A 243 14.04 16.08 12.25
N GLN A 244 14.06 14.84 11.73
CA GLN A 244 14.00 14.57 10.31
C GLN A 244 12.88 13.58 9.99
N VAL A 245 12.12 13.88 8.93
CA VAL A 245 11.08 13.03 8.35
C VAL A 245 11.26 13.06 6.83
N TYR A 246 11.36 11.88 6.22
CA TYR A 246 11.55 11.68 4.79
C TYR A 246 10.40 10.88 4.23
N LEU A 247 10.14 10.98 2.91
CA LEU A 247 9.05 10.30 2.26
C LEU A 247 9.56 9.36 1.17
N PHE A 248 8.90 8.21 1.05
CA PHE A 248 9.11 7.23 -0.01
C PHE A 248 7.74 6.88 -0.62
N PRO A 249 7.26 7.65 -1.60
CA PRO A 249 6.03 7.34 -2.32
C PRO A 249 6.20 6.09 -3.18
N CYS A 250 5.22 5.19 -3.11
CA CYS A 250 5.14 4.03 -3.98
C CYS A 250 4.68 4.40 -5.38
N THR A 251 5.02 3.57 -6.37
CA THR A 251 4.64 3.77 -7.77
C THR A 251 3.47 2.90 -8.20
N THR A 252 3.35 1.71 -7.64
CA THR A 252 2.31 0.72 -7.99
C THR A 252 1.21 0.58 -6.94
N SER A 253 1.37 1.19 -5.79
CA SER A 253 0.36 1.28 -4.74
C SER A 253 0.22 2.71 -4.25
N GLN A 254 -0.96 3.06 -3.74
CA GLN A 254 -1.23 4.42 -3.25
C GLN A 254 -0.78 4.55 -1.79
N ASN A 255 0.51 4.32 -1.56
CA ASN A 255 1.13 4.38 -0.25
C ASN A 255 2.34 5.31 -0.26
N VAL A 256 2.61 5.93 0.85
CA VAL A 256 3.85 6.67 1.12
C VAL A 256 4.42 6.18 2.45
N ILE A 257 5.66 5.68 2.43
CA ILE A 257 6.35 5.35 3.67
C ILE A 257 7.04 6.61 4.19
N LEU A 258 6.69 7.02 5.40
CA LEU A 258 7.36 8.08 6.14
C LEU A 258 8.47 7.47 6.98
N ILE A 259 9.70 7.96 6.81
CA ILE A 259 10.84 7.58 7.65
C ILE A 259 11.18 8.74 8.57
N ALA A 260 10.97 8.54 9.87
CA ALA A 260 11.28 9.53 10.90
C ALA A 260 12.46 9.07 11.74
N THR A 261 13.43 9.96 11.98
CA THR A 261 14.66 9.66 12.71
C THR A 261 14.98 10.71 13.78
N LYS A 262 15.61 10.28 14.86
CA LYS A 262 16.07 11.14 15.97
C LYS A 262 17.34 11.91 15.61
N SER A 263 18.04 11.57 14.53
CA SER A 263 19.20 12.32 14.07
C SER A 263 18.81 13.72 13.60
N ARG A 264 19.61 14.72 13.95
CA ARG A 264 19.47 16.09 13.44
C ARG A 264 20.14 16.28 12.08
N GLU A 265 21.01 15.35 11.70
CA GLU A 265 21.72 15.38 10.43
C GLU A 265 20.72 15.16 9.29
N LYS A 266 20.75 16.06 8.32
CA LYS A 266 19.99 15.90 7.06
C LYS A 266 20.76 14.96 6.15
N VAL A 267 20.07 13.96 5.63
CA VAL A 267 20.65 13.08 4.63
C VAL A 267 20.31 13.59 3.23
N SER A 268 21.30 13.53 2.32
CA SER A 268 21.12 13.77 0.89
C SER A 268 20.84 12.46 0.16
N PHE A 269 20.27 12.55 -1.03
CA PHE A 269 20.08 11.37 -1.89
C PHE A 269 21.42 10.69 -2.22
N SER A 270 22.48 11.46 -2.51
CA SER A 270 23.81 10.92 -2.79
C SER A 270 24.41 10.16 -1.61
N LEU A 271 24.23 10.66 -0.37
CA LEU A 271 24.65 9.94 0.83
C LEU A 271 23.87 8.62 0.98
N LEU A 272 22.59 8.62 0.73
CA LEU A 272 21.79 7.40 0.79
C LEU A 272 22.17 6.39 -0.30
N GLN A 273 22.55 6.86 -1.50
CA GLN A 273 23.11 5.99 -2.55
C GLN A 273 24.41 5.31 -2.10
N GLN A 274 25.34 6.05 -1.52
CA GLN A 274 26.58 5.50 -0.98
C GLN A 274 26.31 4.45 0.12
N ARG A 275 25.35 4.73 1.02
CA ARG A 275 24.94 3.77 2.05
C ARG A 275 24.29 2.52 1.43
N ALA A 276 23.46 2.68 0.39
CA ALA A 276 22.85 1.55 -0.31
C ALA A 276 23.91 0.67 -0.98
N ASP A 277 24.88 1.29 -1.65
CA ASP A 277 25.99 0.57 -2.28
C ASP A 277 26.79 -0.23 -1.23
N PHE A 278 27.10 0.39 -0.09
CA PHE A 278 27.75 -0.30 1.02
C PHE A 278 26.92 -1.49 1.54
N LEU A 279 25.63 -1.29 1.77
CA LEU A 279 24.74 -2.34 2.30
C LEU A 279 24.61 -3.52 1.33
N ILE A 280 24.49 -3.27 0.05
CA ILE A 280 24.40 -4.30 -0.99
C ILE A 280 25.74 -5.04 -1.13
N ASN A 281 26.86 -4.32 -1.20
CA ASN A 281 28.19 -4.91 -1.36
C ASN A 281 28.64 -5.74 -0.13
N GLN A 282 28.01 -5.53 1.01
CA GLN A 282 28.25 -6.28 2.25
C GLN A 282 27.17 -7.32 2.52
N ASP A 283 26.33 -7.63 1.54
CA ASP A 283 25.19 -8.56 1.65
C ASP A 283 24.29 -8.30 2.86
N LYS A 284 24.23 -7.03 3.32
CA LYS A 284 23.38 -6.61 4.44
C LYS A 284 21.95 -6.38 4.03
N VAL A 285 21.70 -6.09 2.77
CA VAL A 285 20.38 -5.99 2.16
C VAL A 285 20.40 -6.76 0.86
N THR A 286 19.55 -7.80 0.78
CA THR A 286 19.47 -8.73 -0.34
C THR A 286 18.28 -8.45 -1.26
N LEU A 287 17.40 -7.51 -0.90
CA LEU A 287 16.25 -7.12 -1.73
C LEU A 287 16.70 -6.63 -3.11
N PRO A 288 16.37 -7.32 -4.22
CA PRO A 288 16.81 -6.92 -5.56
C PRO A 288 16.34 -5.52 -5.96
N ALA A 289 15.14 -5.12 -5.51
CA ALA A 289 14.57 -3.81 -5.80
C ALA A 289 15.10 -2.67 -4.92
N PHE A 290 16.05 -2.90 -4.00
CA PHE A 290 16.46 -1.93 -2.99
C PHE A 290 16.89 -0.58 -3.57
N ARG A 291 17.74 -0.58 -4.62
CA ARG A 291 18.13 0.67 -5.31
C ARG A 291 16.94 1.37 -5.96
N THR A 292 16.01 0.62 -6.54
CA THR A 292 14.78 1.17 -7.12
C THR A 292 13.92 1.81 -6.05
N ARG A 293 13.79 1.18 -4.87
CA ARG A 293 13.03 1.74 -3.75
C ARG A 293 13.67 3.01 -3.20
N LEU A 294 15.00 3.09 -3.16
CA LEU A 294 15.72 4.31 -2.79
C LEU A 294 15.41 5.49 -3.73
N ASN A 295 15.20 5.27 -5.02
CA ASN A 295 14.88 6.35 -5.98
C ASN A 295 13.57 7.09 -5.66
N ALA A 296 12.70 6.49 -4.84
CA ALA A 296 11.50 7.14 -4.34
C ALA A 296 11.76 8.21 -3.26
N PHE A 297 12.98 8.32 -2.72
CA PHE A 297 13.33 9.27 -1.67
C PHE A 297 12.92 10.71 -1.98
N ARG A 298 12.28 11.36 -1.00
CA ARG A 298 11.96 12.80 -1.01
C ARG A 298 12.27 13.38 0.37
N ALA A 299 13.07 14.45 0.36
CA ALA A 299 13.46 15.17 1.58
C ALA A 299 12.47 16.27 1.97
N GLU A 300 11.72 16.77 1.00
CA GLU A 300 10.79 17.86 1.18
C GLU A 300 9.49 17.39 1.82
N ALA A 301 8.88 18.26 2.63
CA ALA A 301 7.56 18.02 3.18
C ALA A 301 6.50 17.90 2.07
N PRO A 302 5.45 17.09 2.26
CA PRO A 302 4.35 17.06 1.29
C PRO A 302 3.68 18.43 1.22
N PRO A 303 3.18 18.85 0.04
CA PRO A 303 2.65 20.21 -0.17
C PRO A 303 1.53 20.60 0.79
N THR A 304 0.80 19.64 1.31
CA THR A 304 -0.32 19.84 2.24
C THR A 304 0.11 20.04 3.69
N ALA A 305 1.36 19.72 4.05
CA ALA A 305 1.82 19.74 5.45
C ALA A 305 1.69 21.12 6.12
N ALA A 306 1.88 22.22 5.35
CA ALA A 306 1.81 23.57 5.92
C ALA A 306 0.41 23.89 6.49
N ARG A 307 -0.65 23.49 5.78
CA ARG A 307 -2.05 23.76 6.15
C ARG A 307 -2.71 22.65 6.97
N ALA A 308 -2.07 21.48 7.06
CA ALA A 308 -2.64 20.33 7.74
C ALA A 308 -2.74 20.58 9.26
N PRO A 309 -3.73 19.97 9.93
CA PRO A 309 -3.81 20.01 11.39
C PRO A 309 -2.66 19.24 12.03
N LEU A 310 -2.35 19.59 13.27
CA LEU A 310 -1.57 18.76 14.17
C LEU A 310 -2.50 17.72 14.77
N LEU A 311 -2.08 16.45 14.79
CA LEU A 311 -2.86 15.36 15.36
C LEU A 311 -2.40 15.15 16.81
N THR A 312 -3.33 15.24 17.74
CA THR A 312 -3.11 15.02 19.19
C THR A 312 -4.14 14.04 19.73
N ASP A 313 -3.94 13.52 20.93
CA ASP A 313 -4.92 12.62 21.56
C ASP A 313 -6.31 13.27 21.71
N ASP A 314 -6.34 14.60 21.88
CA ASP A 314 -7.59 15.36 21.99
C ASP A 314 -8.21 15.71 20.62
N PHE A 315 -7.40 15.73 19.54
CA PHE A 315 -7.85 16.11 18.21
C PHE A 315 -7.07 15.39 17.10
N ALA A 316 -7.63 14.30 16.58
CA ALA A 316 -7.06 13.55 15.47
C ALA A 316 -8.15 13.17 14.44
N PRO A 317 -8.60 14.10 13.57
CA PRO A 317 -9.68 13.87 12.63
C PRO A 317 -9.25 13.04 11.41
N VAL A 318 -8.64 11.88 11.64
CA VAL A 318 -8.05 11.02 10.60
C VAL A 318 -9.08 10.65 9.54
N GLU A 319 -10.30 10.25 9.95
CA GLU A 319 -11.39 9.91 9.03
C GLU A 319 -11.84 11.10 8.16
N GLY A 320 -11.93 12.29 8.76
CA GLY A 320 -12.28 13.51 8.04
C GLY A 320 -11.25 13.90 6.98
N LEU A 321 -9.96 13.67 7.25
CA LEU A 321 -8.87 13.91 6.31
C LEU A 321 -8.84 12.90 5.16
N VAL A 322 -9.45 11.72 5.35
CA VAL A 322 -9.61 10.71 4.30
C VAL A 322 -10.79 11.05 3.39
N SER A 323 -11.89 11.62 3.98
CA SER A 323 -13.14 11.87 3.26
C SER A 323 -13.16 13.22 2.52
N GLY A 324 -12.27 14.16 2.87
CA GLY A 324 -12.33 15.57 2.49
C GLY A 324 -11.91 15.95 1.07
N ALA A 325 -11.64 15.03 0.17
CA ALA A 325 -11.16 15.34 -1.18
C ALA A 325 -12.29 15.64 -2.21
N GLY A 326 -13.50 15.97 -1.79
CA GLY A 326 -14.64 16.16 -2.68
C GLY A 326 -15.53 17.40 -2.44
N GLY A 327 -15.17 18.28 -1.53
CA GLY A 327 -16.00 19.42 -1.13
C GLY A 327 -15.49 20.79 -1.58
N SER A 328 -15.44 21.07 -2.89
CA SER A 328 -15.33 22.46 -3.36
C SER A 328 -16.71 23.01 -3.72
N GLY A 329 -17.19 24.02 -2.96
CA GLY A 329 -18.04 25.06 -3.51
C GLY A 329 -19.55 24.85 -3.47
N GLY A 330 -20.16 24.83 -2.29
CA GLY A 330 -21.52 25.32 -2.14
C GLY A 330 -21.48 26.82 -1.77
N LYS A 331 -21.56 27.70 -2.77
CA LYS A 331 -21.82 29.12 -2.54
C LYS A 331 -23.19 29.26 -1.88
N GLY A 332 -23.19 29.80 -0.66
CA GLY A 332 -24.40 30.28 -0.02
C GLY A 332 -25.08 31.33 -0.89
N GLY A 333 -26.27 31.01 -1.32
CA GLY A 333 -27.23 31.96 -1.83
C GLY A 333 -28.06 32.43 -0.67
N ALA A 334 -27.89 33.69 -0.32
CA ALA A 334 -28.79 34.42 0.55
C ALA A 334 -30.15 34.53 -0.10
N ARG A 335 -31.17 34.22 0.64
CA ARG A 335 -32.45 34.95 0.69
C ARG A 335 -33.17 34.56 1.99
#